data_211bc4c153bf7e90e71f4149fe56501c
#
_entry.id   211bc4c153bf7e90e71f4149fe56501c
#
_cell.length_a   1.000
_cell.length_b   1.000
_cell.length_c   1.000
_cell.angle_alpha   90.00
_cell.angle_beta   90.00
_cell.angle_gamma   90.00
#
_symmetry.space_group_name_H-M   'P 1'
#
loop_
_entity.id
_entity.type
_entity.pdbx_description
1 polymer ?
#
loop_
_entity_poly.entity_id
_entity_poly.type
_entity_poly.pdbx_seq_one_letter_code
_entity_poly.pdbx_strand_id
1 'polypeptide(L)' 'MLSTETAATTDPLPTTPCSVVWSQGRPYVLESGAGALRWVGTDHLGRPQALSGAELHRRGWSHRRAG' A
#
# COMPACT_ATOMS: atom_id res chain seq x y z
N MET A 1 -23.61 6.20 12.05
CA MET A 1 -23.08 5.94 11.59
C MET A 1 -22.54 5.53 10.98
N LEU A 2 -22.14 5.37 10.70
CA LEU A 2 -21.50 4.98 10.14
C LEU A 2 -20.92 4.66 9.38
N SER A 3 -20.48 4.65 9.06
CA SER A 3 -19.86 4.45 8.29
C SER A 3 -19.34 3.76 7.76
N THR A 4 -19.07 3.48 7.29
CA THR A 4 -18.57 2.76 6.72
C THR A 4 -17.61 2.93 6.04
N GLU A 5 -17.04 3.26 6.01
CA GLU A 5 -16.18 3.36 5.30
C GLU A 5 -15.54 2.76 4.81
N THR A 6 -15.19 2.75 4.36
CA THR A 6 -14.73 2.07 3.76
C THR A 6 -13.62 2.09 3.30
N ALA A 7 -13.25 2.48 2.83
CA ALA A 7 -12.26 2.33 2.04
C ALA A 7 -10.99 2.57 2.60
N ALA A 8 -10.50 3.69 2.56
CA ALA A 8 -9.17 3.95 3.03
C ALA A 8 -9.11 3.83 4.53
N THR A 9 -8.08 3.22 5.01
CA THR A 9 -7.84 3.17 6.44
C THR A 9 -7.22 4.49 6.87
N THR A 10 -7.49 4.89 8.10
CA THR A 10 -6.83 6.04 8.69
C THR A 10 -5.58 5.65 9.48
N ASP A 11 -5.29 4.36 9.55
CA ASP A 11 -4.09 3.90 10.23
C ASP A 11 -2.84 4.38 9.49
N PRO A 12 -1.75 4.63 10.22
CA PRO A 12 -0.50 4.92 9.54
C PRO A 12 -0.01 3.69 8.79
N LEU A 13 0.71 3.93 7.72
CA LEU A 13 1.33 2.84 6.97
C LEU A 13 2.32 2.11 7.86
N PRO A 14 2.43 0.78 7.71
CA PRO A 14 3.45 0.03 8.43
C PRO A 14 4.84 0.53 8.09
N THR A 15 5.76 0.38 9.02
CA THR A 15 7.15 0.78 8.83
C THR A 15 8.10 -0.40 8.91
N THR A 16 7.58 -1.59 9.14
CA THR A 16 8.40 -2.80 9.25
C THR A 16 8.60 -3.40 7.87
N PRO A 17 9.85 -3.63 7.43
CA PRO A 17 10.08 -4.26 6.14
C PRO A 17 9.31 -5.57 6.00
N CYS A 18 8.93 -5.88 4.79
CA CYS A 18 8.14 -7.06 4.43
C CYS A 18 6.68 -6.98 4.83
N SER A 19 6.23 -5.83 5.34
CA SER A 19 4.80 -5.62 5.56
C SER A 19 4.10 -5.55 4.21
N VAL A 20 2.87 -6.06 4.16
CA VAL A 20 2.09 -6.08 2.93
C VAL A 20 0.83 -5.27 3.14
N VAL A 21 0.55 -4.39 2.19
CA VAL A 21 -0.73 -3.68 2.16
C VAL A 21 -1.32 -3.85 0.76
N TRP A 22 -2.58 -3.50 0.62
CA TRP A 22 -3.30 -3.66 -0.64
C TRP A 22 -3.78 -2.30 -1.10
N SER A 23 -3.64 -2.05 -2.38
CA SER A 23 -4.12 -0.82 -2.99
C SER A 23 -4.65 -1.16 -4.37
N GLN A 24 -5.90 -0.78 -4.60
CA GLN A 24 -6.55 -1.01 -5.90
C GLN A 24 -6.49 -2.49 -6.31
N GLY A 25 -6.67 -3.38 -5.33
CA GLY A 25 -6.70 -4.81 -5.59
C GLY A 25 -5.34 -5.47 -5.78
N ARG A 26 -4.26 -4.75 -5.54
CA ARG A 26 -2.91 -5.28 -5.75
C ARG A 26 -2.10 -5.18 -4.47
N PRO A 27 -1.24 -6.18 -4.20
CA PRO A 27 -0.40 -6.14 -3.01
C PRO A 27 0.85 -5.30 -3.23
N TYR A 28 1.26 -4.63 -2.19
CA TYR A 28 2.52 -3.89 -2.15
C TYR A 28 3.28 -4.30 -0.91
N VAL A 29 4.56 -4.52 -1.06
CA VAL A 29 5.44 -4.98 0.01
C VAL A 29 6.40 -3.86 0.36
N LEU A 30 6.57 -3.60 1.64
CA LEU A 30 7.51 -2.57 2.08
C LEU A 30 8.93 -3.10 2.00
N GLU A 31 9.77 -2.40 1.24
CA GLU A 31 11.17 -2.73 1.12
C GLU A 31 12.01 -1.57 1.57
N SER A 32 13.11 -1.87 2.23
CA SER A 32 14.07 -0.84 2.58
C SER A 32 15.30 -1.02 1.71
N GLY A 33 15.78 0.07 1.14
CA GLY A 33 16.96 0.02 0.32
C GLY A 33 17.48 1.43 0.13
N ALA A 34 18.79 1.56 0.03
CA ALA A 34 19.42 2.85 -0.22
C ALA A 34 18.95 3.92 0.77
N GLY A 35 18.67 3.53 2.00
CA GLY A 35 18.28 4.48 3.04
C GLY A 35 16.84 4.98 2.95
N ALA A 36 16.03 4.36 2.11
CA ALA A 36 14.63 4.76 1.95
C ALA A 36 13.72 3.56 1.98
N LEU A 37 12.49 3.79 2.39
CA LEU A 37 11.45 2.77 2.36
C LEU A 37 10.58 2.99 1.14
N ARG A 38 10.27 1.92 0.43
CA ARG A 38 9.42 1.98 -0.75
C ARG A 38 8.43 0.84 -0.75
N TRP A 39 7.27 1.09 -1.31
CA TRP A 39 6.25 0.07 -1.47
C TRP A 39 6.34 -0.50 -2.88
N VAL A 40 6.68 -1.78 -2.96
CA VAL A 40 6.97 -2.42 -4.24
C VAL A 40 5.86 -3.40 -4.59
N GLY A 41 5.37 -3.30 -5.79
CA GLY A 41 4.35 -4.19 -6.30
C GLY A 41 4.43 -4.24 -7.81
N THR A 42 3.31 -4.52 -8.45
CA THR A 42 3.25 -4.53 -9.91
C THR A 42 2.08 -3.66 -10.36
N ASP A 43 2.21 -3.11 -11.55
CA ASP A 43 1.12 -2.36 -12.15
C ASP A 43 0.15 -3.32 -12.86
N HIS A 44 -0.86 -2.76 -13.53
CA HIS A 44 -1.87 -3.58 -14.17
C HIS A 44 -1.34 -4.38 -15.35
N LEU A 45 -0.14 -4.08 -15.81
CA LEU A 45 0.51 -4.82 -16.87
C LEU A 45 1.52 -5.83 -16.32
N GLY A 46 1.59 -5.97 -15.01
CA GLY A 46 2.52 -6.89 -14.39
C GLY A 46 3.95 -6.40 -14.29
N ARG A 47 4.18 -5.12 -14.53
CA ARG A 47 5.53 -4.55 -14.46
C ARG A 47 5.81 -4.07 -13.05
N PRO A 48 7.07 -4.16 -12.60
CA PRO A 48 7.42 -3.70 -11.26
C PRO A 48 7.11 -2.22 -11.09
N GLN A 49 6.60 -1.87 -9.92
CA GLN A 49 6.26 -0.50 -9.60
C GLN A 49 6.65 -0.24 -8.15
N ALA A 50 7.28 0.90 -7.90
CA ALA A 50 7.62 1.31 -6.55
C ALA A 50 6.92 2.62 -6.24
N LEU A 51 6.29 2.68 -5.07
CA LEU A 51 5.54 3.83 -4.63
C LEU A 51 6.09 4.34 -3.32
N SER A 52 6.05 5.64 -3.14
CA SER A 52 6.32 6.23 -1.83
C SER A 52 5.10 6.06 -0.93
N GLY A 53 5.29 6.23 0.37
CA GLY A 53 4.16 6.20 1.29
C GLY A 53 3.13 7.25 0.95
N ALA A 54 3.58 8.44 0.53
CA ALA A 54 2.65 9.52 0.17
C ALA A 54 1.79 9.13 -1.04
N GLU A 55 2.40 8.49 -2.02
CA GLU A 55 1.65 8.04 -3.18
C GLU A 55 0.63 6.97 -2.82
N LEU A 56 1.02 6.06 -1.95
CA LEU A 56 0.12 5.01 -1.51
C LEU A 56 -1.07 5.59 -0.74
N HIS A 57 -0.81 6.60 0.09
CA HIS A 57 -1.88 7.30 0.80
C HIS A 57 -2.86 7.96 -0.16
N ARG A 58 -2.35 8.58 -1.21
CA ARG A 58 -3.22 9.23 -2.19
C ARG A 58 -4.09 8.25 -2.95
N ARG A 59 -3.56 7.05 -3.20
CA ARG A 59 -4.31 6.01 -3.90
C ARG A 59 -5.35 5.36 -3.01
N GLY A 60 -5.10 5.36 -1.70
CA GLY A 60 -5.89 4.56 -0.79
C GLY A 60 -5.33 3.16 -0.67
N TRP A 61 -5.30 2.65 0.55
CA TRP A 61 -4.74 1.33 0.81
C TRP A 61 -5.48 0.70 1.98
N SER A 62 -5.31 -0.59 2.14
CA SER A 62 -5.88 -1.30 3.27
C SER A 62 -4.96 -2.44 3.68
N HIS A 63 -5.17 -2.93 4.90
CA HIS A 63 -4.39 -4.05 5.40
C HIS A 63 -4.81 -5.36 4.74
N ARG A 64 -6.00 -5.40 4.18
CA ARG A 64 -6.55 -6.61 3.59
C ARG A 64 -6.86 -6.39 2.14
N ARG A 65 -6.83 -7.48 1.40
CA ARG A 65 -7.28 -7.45 0.03
C ARG A 65 -8.75 -7.04 0.00
N ALA A 66 -9.05 -6.02 -0.77
CA ALA A 66 -10.42 -5.59 -0.97
C ALA A 66 -11.11 -6.65 -1.81
N GLY A 67 -12.16 -7.17 -1.27
CA GLY A 67 -12.77 -8.24 -1.92
C GLY A 67 -13.91 -8.07 -2.73
#